data_b7572920be5b6b02b386e4792a98520c
#
_entry.id   b7572920be5b6b02b386e4792a98520c
#
_cell.length_a   1.000
_cell.length_b   1.000
_cell.length_c   1.000
_cell.angle_alpha   90.00
_cell.angle_beta   90.00
_cell.angle_gamma   90.00
#
_symmetry.space_group_name_H-M   'P 1'
#
loop_
_entity.id
_entity.type
_entity.pdbx_description
1 polymer ?
#
loop_
_entity_poly.entity_id
_entity_poly.type
_entity_poly.pdbx_seq_one_letter_code
_entity_poly.pdbx_strand_id
1 'polypeptide(L)'
;MNDTNDKNVKIPGQLSFDNITTYSVKNRHNLVRIDNLFNLDDPVEKYENPDFDELCKRIIAARKCGAPVILSMGAHVIKNNLSRFLIALMKE
;
A
#
# COMPACT_ATOMS: atom_id res chain seq x y z
N MET A 1 -33.17 18.56 19.99
CA MET A 1 -32.36 18.25 18.85
C MET A 1 -33.27 17.76 17.74
N ASN A 2 -33.53 18.58 16.79
CA ASN A 2 -34.36 18.20 15.67
C ASN A 2 -33.49 17.43 14.69
N ASP A 3 -33.65 16.12 14.68
CA ASP A 3 -33.21 15.31 13.57
C ASP A 3 -34.05 15.69 12.34
N THR A 4 -33.68 16.79 11.72
CA THR A 4 -34.12 17.04 10.37
C THR A 4 -33.39 16.07 9.47
N ASN A 5 -33.83 14.84 9.50
CA ASN A 5 -33.54 13.85 8.52
C ASN A 5 -34.23 14.25 7.22
N ASP A 6 -33.87 15.41 6.71
CA ASP A 6 -34.35 15.89 5.45
C ASP A 6 -33.55 15.16 4.35
N LYS A 7 -33.89 13.89 4.19
CA LYS A 7 -33.31 12.99 3.17
C LYS A 7 -33.54 13.49 1.74
N ASN A 8 -34.26 14.61 1.60
CA ASN A 8 -34.69 15.14 0.32
C ASN A 8 -33.97 16.43 -0.10
N VAL A 9 -33.08 16.95 0.74
CA VAL A 9 -32.29 18.13 0.35
C VAL A 9 -31.15 17.68 -0.55
N LYS A 10 -31.31 17.87 -1.85
CA LYS A 10 -30.22 17.70 -2.83
C LYS A 10 -29.47 19.00 -2.98
N ILE A 11 -28.21 18.98 -2.61
CA ILE A 11 -27.30 20.09 -2.88
C ILE A 11 -26.86 20.00 -4.34
N PRO A 12 -27.05 21.06 -5.14
CA PRO A 12 -26.62 21.06 -6.54
C PRO A 12 -25.16 20.70 -6.68
N GLY A 13 -24.82 19.74 -7.56
CA GLY A 13 -23.45 19.25 -7.77
C GLY A 13 -22.98 18.20 -6.76
N GLN A 14 -23.79 17.84 -5.77
CA GLN A 14 -23.47 16.75 -4.85
C GLN A 14 -23.82 15.39 -5.48
N LEU A 15 -22.89 14.44 -5.34
CA LEU A 15 -23.15 13.05 -5.75
C LEU A 15 -24.17 12.40 -4.81
N SER A 16 -25.17 11.74 -5.40
CA SER A 16 -26.12 10.92 -4.63
C SER A 16 -25.62 9.47 -4.58
N PHE A 17 -25.67 8.89 -3.39
CA PHE A 17 -25.33 7.49 -3.15
C PHE A 17 -26.56 6.56 -3.09
N ASP A 18 -27.76 7.10 -3.35
CA ASP A 18 -29.03 6.37 -3.20
C ASP A 18 -29.13 5.14 -4.11
N ASN A 19 -28.48 5.17 -5.27
CA ASN A 19 -28.49 4.09 -6.25
C ASN A 19 -27.27 3.17 -6.18
N ILE A 20 -26.43 3.33 -5.16
CA ILE A 20 -25.25 2.48 -4.98
C ILE A 20 -25.64 1.24 -4.20
N THR A 21 -25.44 0.08 -4.83
CA THR A 21 -25.57 -1.21 -4.15
C THR A 21 -24.25 -1.60 -3.52
N THR A 22 -24.32 -2.15 -2.32
CA THR A 22 -23.16 -2.64 -1.59
C THR A 22 -23.22 -4.15 -1.46
N TYR A 23 -22.05 -4.75 -1.29
CA TYR A 23 -21.93 -6.17 -1.04
C TYR A 23 -20.87 -6.42 0.05
N SER A 24 -20.88 -7.61 0.65
CA SER A 24 -19.91 -7.95 1.69
C SER A 24 -18.49 -7.94 1.15
N VAL A 25 -17.56 -7.39 1.94
CA VAL A 25 -16.12 -7.41 1.62
C VAL A 25 -15.62 -8.84 1.40
N LYS A 26 -16.25 -9.83 2.05
CA LYS A 26 -15.91 -11.25 1.89
C LYS A 26 -16.16 -11.78 0.47
N ASN A 27 -17.06 -11.13 -0.26
CA ASN A 27 -17.40 -11.52 -1.64
C ASN A 27 -16.52 -10.84 -2.68
N ARG A 28 -15.59 -9.99 -2.24
CA ARG A 28 -14.70 -9.27 -3.14
C ARG A 28 -13.69 -10.20 -3.77
N HIS A 29 -13.56 -10.13 -5.09
CA HIS A 29 -12.50 -10.79 -5.83
C HIS A 29 -11.23 -9.94 -5.76
N ASN A 30 -10.20 -10.45 -5.11
CA ASN A 30 -8.92 -9.78 -5.00
C ASN A 30 -7.91 -10.40 -5.97
N LEU A 31 -7.20 -9.56 -6.73
CA LEU A 31 -6.12 -9.99 -7.62
C LEU A 31 -4.86 -10.37 -6.84
N VAL A 32 -4.61 -9.67 -5.74
CA VAL A 32 -3.51 -9.98 -4.82
C VAL A 32 -4.06 -10.74 -3.62
N ARG A 33 -3.52 -11.92 -3.36
CA ARG A 33 -3.92 -12.80 -2.26
C ARG A 33 -2.70 -13.12 -1.39
N ILE A 34 -2.93 -13.39 -0.12
CA ILE A 34 -1.87 -13.74 0.83
C ILE A 34 -1.03 -14.93 0.34
N ASP A 35 -1.69 -15.91 -0.30
CA ASP A 35 -1.03 -17.12 -0.81
C ASP A 35 -0.04 -16.84 -1.95
N ASN A 36 -0.21 -15.70 -2.63
CA ASN A 36 0.59 -15.33 -3.80
C ASN A 36 1.70 -14.32 -3.48
N LEU A 37 1.83 -13.89 -2.23
CA LEU A 37 2.85 -12.93 -1.82
C LEU A 37 4.24 -13.57 -1.89
N PHE A 38 5.21 -12.82 -2.40
CA PHE A 38 6.61 -13.24 -2.36
C PHE A 38 7.13 -13.30 -0.93
N ASN A 39 7.96 -14.29 -0.65
CA ASN A 39 8.66 -14.42 0.61
C ASN A 39 10.04 -13.78 0.52
N LEU A 40 10.59 -13.38 1.67
CA LEU A 40 11.93 -12.81 1.76
C LEU A 40 13.03 -13.76 1.25
N ASP A 41 12.80 -15.07 1.39
CA ASP A 41 13.75 -16.11 1.02
C ASP A 41 13.56 -16.63 -0.42
N ASP A 42 12.59 -16.11 -1.15
CA ASP A 42 12.36 -16.51 -2.54
C ASP A 42 13.57 -16.12 -3.40
N PRO A 43 13.98 -16.98 -4.36
CA PRO A 43 15.08 -16.65 -5.24
C PRO A 43 14.74 -15.44 -6.12
N VAL A 44 15.66 -14.50 -6.17
CA VAL A 44 15.53 -13.25 -6.93
C VAL A 44 16.72 -13.08 -7.85
N GLU A 45 16.48 -12.68 -9.09
CA GLU A 45 17.55 -12.25 -9.96
C GLU A 45 18.25 -11.01 -9.39
N LYS A 46 19.58 -11.05 -9.40
CA LYS A 46 20.37 -9.91 -8.95
C LYS A 46 20.17 -8.73 -9.89
N TYR A 47 19.74 -7.61 -9.35
CA TYR A 47 19.68 -6.36 -10.10
C TYR A 47 21.08 -5.73 -10.14
N GLU A 48 21.67 -5.73 -11.33
CA GLU A 48 23.02 -5.19 -11.53
C GLU A 48 22.94 -3.74 -12.03
N ASN A 49 23.19 -2.82 -11.13
CA ASN A 49 23.28 -1.40 -11.43
C ASN A 49 24.16 -0.73 -10.37
N PRO A 50 25.23 -0.01 -10.77
CA PRO A 50 26.11 0.69 -9.82
C PRO A 50 25.37 1.70 -8.94
N ASP A 51 24.36 2.37 -9.46
CA ASP A 51 23.56 3.33 -8.71
C ASP A 51 22.72 2.65 -7.63
N PHE A 52 22.28 1.41 -7.88
CA PHE A 52 21.56 0.62 -6.88
C PHE A 52 22.47 0.23 -5.72
N ASP A 53 23.67 -0.20 -6.00
CA ASP A 53 24.67 -0.52 -4.98
C ASP A 53 25.01 0.71 -4.12
N GLU A 54 25.16 1.86 -4.75
CA GLU A 54 25.41 3.12 -4.06
C GLU A 54 24.22 3.52 -3.17
N LEU A 55 22.99 3.35 -3.66
CA LEU A 55 21.78 3.58 -2.87
C LEU A 55 21.75 2.71 -1.61
N CYS A 56 22.04 1.42 -1.75
CA CYS A 56 22.10 0.50 -0.60
C CYS A 56 23.13 0.94 0.44
N LYS A 57 24.32 1.36 0.01
CA LYS A 57 25.37 1.88 0.89
C LYS A 57 24.90 3.11 1.64
N ARG A 58 24.22 4.04 0.99
CA ARG A 58 23.70 5.27 1.60
C ARG A 58 22.61 4.97 2.64
N ILE A 59 21.71 4.03 2.35
CA ILE A 59 20.69 3.59 3.30
C ILE A 59 21.33 2.99 4.55
N ILE A 60 22.30 2.12 4.40
CA ILE A 60 23.02 1.49 5.50
C ILE A 60 23.77 2.55 6.32
N ALA A 61 24.46 3.49 5.67
CA ALA A 61 25.16 4.57 6.34
C ALA A 61 24.21 5.47 7.12
N ALA A 62 23.07 5.83 6.56
CA ALA A 62 22.03 6.61 7.23
C ALA A 62 21.53 5.92 8.50
N ARG A 63 21.25 4.62 8.43
CA ARG A 63 20.85 3.85 9.60
C ARG A 63 21.92 3.82 10.69
N LYS A 64 23.18 3.61 10.33
CA LYS A 64 24.31 3.58 11.28
C LYS A 64 24.50 4.90 12.01
N CYS A 65 24.25 6.03 11.39
CA CYS A 65 24.38 7.34 12.03
C CYS A 65 23.08 7.88 12.63
N GLY A 66 22.01 7.07 12.64
CA GLY A 66 20.71 7.46 13.22
C GLY A 66 19.91 8.46 12.39
N ALA A 67 20.26 8.64 11.12
CA ALA A 67 19.49 9.47 10.20
C ALA A 67 18.23 8.74 9.73
N PRO A 68 17.12 9.45 9.48
CA PRO A 68 15.91 8.82 9.00
C PRO A 68 16.06 8.33 7.56
N VAL A 69 15.45 7.18 7.28
CA VAL A 69 15.27 6.66 5.91
C VAL A 69 13.77 6.65 5.63
N ILE A 70 13.35 7.41 4.64
CA ILE A 70 11.95 7.57 4.27
C ILE A 70 11.68 6.82 2.97
N LEU A 71 10.75 5.87 3.01
CA LEU A 71 10.25 5.17 1.84
C LEU A 71 8.91 5.79 1.41
N SER A 72 8.90 6.40 0.24
CA SER A 72 7.68 6.89 -0.39
C SER A 72 7.31 5.97 -1.55
N MET A 73 6.08 5.50 -1.58
CA MET A 73 5.64 4.54 -2.59
C MET A 73 4.15 4.69 -2.91
N GLY A 74 3.76 4.13 -4.06
CA GLY A 74 2.36 3.95 -4.44
C GLY A 74 1.92 2.49 -4.29
N ALA A 75 0.79 2.16 -4.90
CA ALA A 75 0.18 0.82 -4.85
C ALA A 75 0.96 -0.27 -5.62
N HIS A 76 1.95 0.10 -6.45
CA HIS A 76 2.67 -0.84 -7.31
C HIS A 76 3.39 -1.95 -6.53
N VAL A 77 3.97 -1.61 -5.39
CA VAL A 77 4.65 -2.58 -4.52
C VAL A 77 3.67 -3.65 -4.03
N ILE A 78 2.45 -3.25 -3.65
CA ILE A 78 1.40 -4.18 -3.21
C ILE A 78 0.90 -5.01 -4.38
N LYS A 79 0.68 -4.40 -5.54
CA LYS A 79 0.27 -5.11 -6.77
C LYS A 79 1.26 -6.19 -7.21
N ASN A 80 2.53 -5.97 -6.97
CA ASN A 80 3.60 -6.92 -7.31
C ASN A 80 3.89 -7.94 -6.21
N ASN A 81 2.98 -8.12 -5.26
CA ASN A 81 3.07 -9.14 -4.20
C ASN A 81 4.25 -8.94 -3.23
N LEU A 82 4.69 -7.71 -3.02
CA LEU A 82 5.87 -7.38 -2.21
C LEU A 82 5.53 -6.92 -0.78
N SER A 83 4.30 -7.13 -0.31
CA SER A 83 3.84 -6.65 0.99
C SER A 83 4.69 -7.19 2.16
N ARG A 84 5.18 -8.43 2.07
CA ARG A 84 6.03 -9.01 3.13
C ARG A 84 7.35 -8.30 3.29
N PHE A 85 7.91 -7.76 2.21
CA PHE A 85 9.13 -6.94 2.25
C PHE A 85 8.89 -5.62 2.97
N LEU A 86 7.75 -4.97 2.75
CA LEU A 86 7.37 -3.75 3.46
C LEU A 86 7.20 -4.01 4.96
N ILE A 87 6.52 -5.09 5.32
CA ILE A 87 6.34 -5.49 6.72
C ILE A 87 7.68 -5.75 7.39
N ALA A 88 8.60 -6.43 6.71
CA ALA A 88 9.95 -6.67 7.23
C ALA A 88 10.70 -5.37 7.48
N LEU A 89 10.64 -4.42 6.54
CA LEU A 89 11.25 -3.09 6.72
C LEU A 89 10.67 -2.32 7.90
N MET A 90 9.37 -2.44 8.14
CA MET A 90 8.71 -1.78 9.27
C MET A 90 9.12 -2.35 10.64
N LYS A 91 9.59 -3.59 10.68
CA LYS A 91 10.02 -4.26 11.90
C LYS A 91 11.49 -4.00 12.26
N GLU A 92 12.26 -3.46 11.35
CA GLU A 92 13.65 -3.08 11.54
C GLU A 92 13.77 -1.68 12.16
#